data_910b92ea0a9a1c5ea1fd0d3ed12a6667
#
_entry.id   910b92ea0a9a1c5ea1fd0d3ed12a6667
#
_cell.length_a   1.000
_cell.length_b   1.000
_cell.length_c   1.000
_cell.angle_alpha   90.00
_cell.angle_beta   90.00
_cell.angle_gamma   90.00
#
_symmetry.space_group_name_H-M   'P 1'
#
loop_
_entity.id
_entity.type
_entity.pdbx_description
1 polymer ?
#
loop_
_entity_poly.entity_id
_entity_poly.type
_entity_poly.pdbx_seq_one_letter_code
_entity_poly.pdbx_strand_id
1 'polypeptide(L)'
;FAEREGHPILRIQRKGRTDKNEIVVLHPDTVAWLEEYIADRNFDSDTPLFVSHKAQCDNRLVRQTIGRIIKQHLARIGISHPKISAHSLRHTFGALMVEQGIDIETIKDMMGHSDTKTTRLYIEMAQQRRLLHHSPSMTIGDAILSSGGKPHR
;
A
#
# COMPACT_ATOMS: atom_id res chain seq x y z
N PHE A 1 10.86 13.14 -11.47
CA PHE A 1 10.24 13.67 -10.26
C PHE A 1 9.93 15.14 -10.44
N ALA A 2 8.91 15.60 -9.77
CA ALA A 2 8.57 17.01 -9.66
C ALA A 2 8.35 17.32 -8.17
N GLU A 3 8.32 18.59 -7.81
CA GLU A 3 7.96 19.06 -6.48
C GLU A 3 6.69 19.89 -6.58
N ARG A 4 5.80 19.73 -5.60
CA ARG A 4 4.61 20.55 -5.46
C ARG A 4 4.38 20.86 -3.99
N GLU A 5 4.35 22.15 -3.67
CA GLU A 5 4.12 22.62 -2.30
C GLU A 5 5.11 22.04 -1.28
N GLY A 6 6.39 21.87 -1.66
CA GLY A 6 7.41 21.26 -0.81
C GLY A 6 7.38 19.74 -0.70
N HIS A 7 6.52 19.09 -1.47
CA HIS A 7 6.39 17.62 -1.46
C HIS A 7 6.88 17.02 -2.78
N PRO A 8 7.72 15.98 -2.73
CA PRO A 8 8.12 15.24 -3.93
C PRO A 8 6.94 14.46 -4.48
N ILE A 9 6.69 14.63 -5.76
CA ILE A 9 5.59 13.98 -6.46
C ILE A 9 6.06 13.19 -7.66
N LEU A 10 5.33 12.11 -7.95
CA LEU A 10 5.42 11.36 -9.19
C LEU A 10 4.14 11.58 -10.01
N ARG A 11 4.29 12.00 -11.26
CA ARG A 11 3.16 12.06 -12.19
C ARG A 11 2.97 10.71 -12.85
N ILE A 12 1.78 10.16 -12.76
CA ILE A 12 1.45 8.85 -13.30
C ILE A 12 0.34 8.94 -14.34
N GLN A 13 0.39 8.02 -15.28
CA GLN A 13 -0.67 7.81 -16.26
C GLN A 13 -1.47 6.56 -15.86
N ARG A 14 -2.76 6.70 -15.63
CA ARG A 14 -3.63 5.55 -15.39
C ARG A 14 -3.95 4.80 -16.67
N LYS A 15 -4.21 3.52 -16.51
CA LYS A 15 -4.69 2.68 -17.60
C LYS A 15 -5.98 3.27 -18.19
N GLY A 16 -6.00 3.46 -19.50
CA GLY A 16 -7.16 4.00 -20.23
C GLY A 16 -7.23 5.53 -20.29
N ARG A 17 -6.24 6.25 -19.74
CA ARG A 17 -6.09 7.70 -19.91
C ARG A 17 -4.85 8.02 -20.73
N THR A 18 -4.92 9.10 -21.50
CA THR A 18 -3.80 9.60 -22.30
C THR A 18 -2.98 10.67 -21.58
N ASP A 19 -3.54 11.23 -20.51
CA ASP A 19 -2.94 12.30 -19.71
C ASP A 19 -2.22 11.73 -18.47
N LYS A 20 -1.10 12.38 -18.09
CA LYS A 20 -0.33 12.09 -16.87
C LYS A 20 -0.72 13.06 -15.76
N ASN A 21 -2.01 13.21 -15.51
CA ASN A 21 -2.54 14.25 -14.62
C ASN A 21 -2.65 13.78 -13.15
N GLU A 22 -2.45 12.50 -12.89
CA GLU A 22 -2.45 12.03 -11.53
C GLU A 22 -1.10 12.16 -10.87
N ILE A 23 -1.15 12.61 -9.63
CA ILE A 23 0.03 12.77 -8.80
C ILE A 23 0.00 11.75 -7.65
N VAL A 24 1.17 11.22 -7.33
CA VAL A 24 1.42 10.45 -6.12
C VAL A 24 2.47 11.18 -5.32
N VAL A 25 2.14 11.55 -4.09
CA VAL A 25 3.12 12.11 -3.15
C VAL A 25 4.03 10.98 -2.68
N LEU A 26 5.33 11.20 -2.73
CA LEU A 26 6.33 10.22 -2.35
C LEU A 26 6.86 10.50 -0.95
N HIS A 27 7.08 9.43 -0.19
CA HIS A 27 7.85 9.53 1.05
C HIS A 27 9.32 9.82 0.72
N PRO A 28 10.03 10.65 1.53
CA PRO A 28 11.44 10.99 1.27
C PRO A 28 12.34 9.78 1.06
N ASP A 29 12.18 8.71 1.85
CA ASP A 29 12.94 7.46 1.67
C ASP A 29 12.70 6.82 0.30
N THR A 30 11.45 6.88 -0.20
CA THR A 30 11.11 6.37 -1.53
C THR A 30 11.81 7.18 -2.62
N VAL A 31 11.92 8.50 -2.43
CA VAL A 31 12.66 9.36 -3.36
C VAL A 31 14.13 8.97 -3.37
N ALA A 32 14.76 8.84 -2.20
CA ALA A 32 16.17 8.48 -2.07
C ALA A 32 16.47 7.13 -2.78
N TRP A 33 15.65 6.10 -2.56
CA TRP A 33 15.81 4.80 -3.23
C TRP A 33 15.60 4.89 -4.76
N LEU A 34 14.70 5.72 -5.21
CA LEU A 34 14.47 5.91 -6.63
C LEU A 34 15.61 6.71 -7.29
N GLU A 35 16.16 7.70 -6.61
CA GLU A 35 17.33 8.46 -7.07
C GLU A 35 18.56 7.56 -7.17
N GLU A 36 18.84 6.74 -6.15
CA GLU A 36 19.90 5.74 -6.18
C GLU A 36 19.71 4.79 -7.38
N TYR A 37 18.50 4.25 -7.55
CA TYR A 37 18.19 3.36 -8.66
C TYR A 37 18.37 4.00 -10.05
N ILE A 38 18.07 5.30 -10.17
CA ILE A 38 18.21 6.06 -11.44
C ILE A 38 19.66 6.43 -11.69
N ALA A 39 20.44 6.78 -10.65
CA ALA A 39 21.84 7.19 -10.77
C ALA A 39 22.72 6.09 -11.38
N ASP A 40 22.43 4.82 -11.08
CA ASP A 40 23.15 3.67 -11.64
C ASP A 40 22.81 3.38 -13.12
N ARG A 41 21.97 4.22 -13.73
CA ARG A 41 21.48 4.01 -15.10
C ARG A 41 21.60 5.27 -15.95
N ASN A 42 21.95 5.12 -17.21
CA ASN A 42 21.75 6.16 -18.21
C ASN A 42 20.25 6.31 -18.48
N PHE A 43 19.55 7.06 -17.60
CA PHE A 43 18.12 7.25 -17.67
C PHE A 43 17.79 8.31 -18.72
N ASP A 44 17.06 7.90 -19.76
CA ASP A 44 16.45 8.80 -20.73
C ASP A 44 14.96 8.96 -20.42
N SER A 45 14.39 10.15 -20.67
CA SER A 45 12.98 10.48 -20.43
C SER A 45 12.00 9.52 -21.12
N ASP A 46 12.41 8.92 -22.22
CA ASP A 46 11.59 8.00 -23.01
C ASP A 46 11.72 6.54 -22.58
N THR A 47 12.67 6.23 -21.68
CA THR A 47 12.85 4.87 -21.16
C THR A 47 11.88 4.59 -19.99
N PRO A 48 11.39 3.34 -19.85
CA PRO A 48 10.60 2.96 -18.68
C PRO A 48 11.38 3.15 -17.39
N LEU A 49 10.75 3.67 -16.34
CA LEU A 49 11.37 3.81 -15.02
C LEU A 49 11.92 2.46 -14.54
N PHE A 50 11.14 1.41 -14.60
CA PHE A 50 11.55 0.05 -14.25
C PHE A 50 11.74 -0.80 -15.50
N VAL A 51 12.91 -1.32 -15.70
CA VAL A 51 13.26 -2.12 -16.88
C VAL A 51 13.45 -3.58 -16.56
N SER A 52 13.23 -4.41 -17.57
CA SER A 52 13.58 -5.83 -17.55
C SER A 52 15.02 -6.02 -18.00
N HIS A 53 15.78 -6.85 -17.30
CA HIS A 53 17.11 -7.27 -17.75
C HIS A 53 17.07 -8.30 -18.91
N LYS A 54 15.88 -8.74 -19.29
CA LYS A 54 15.69 -9.63 -20.45
C LYS A 54 15.49 -8.79 -21.71
N ALA A 55 16.36 -8.96 -22.67
CA ALA A 55 16.44 -8.23 -23.94
C ALA A 55 15.26 -8.44 -24.92
N GLN A 56 14.12 -8.92 -24.48
CA GLN A 56 12.94 -9.16 -25.30
C GLN A 56 11.85 -8.17 -24.92
N CYS A 57 11.34 -7.44 -25.91
CA CYS A 57 10.33 -6.39 -25.81
C CYS A 57 10.87 -5.08 -25.20
N ASP A 58 10.28 -3.97 -25.52
CA ASP A 58 10.54 -2.57 -25.13
C ASP A 58 11.17 -2.29 -23.72
N ASN A 59 11.90 -3.25 -23.16
CA ASN A 59 12.56 -3.23 -21.85
C ASN A 59 11.63 -2.98 -20.64
N ARG A 60 10.32 -2.99 -20.79
CA ARG A 60 9.39 -2.78 -19.69
C ARG A 60 9.27 -4.02 -18.80
N LEU A 61 9.17 -3.81 -17.50
CA LEU A 61 8.80 -4.88 -16.58
C LEU A 61 7.35 -5.33 -16.84
N VAL A 62 7.18 -6.62 -17.07
CA VAL A 62 5.85 -7.21 -17.18
C VAL A 62 5.24 -7.46 -15.79
N ARG A 63 3.91 -7.41 -15.72
CA ARG A 63 3.15 -7.59 -14.47
C ARG A 63 3.54 -8.87 -13.69
N GLN A 64 3.78 -9.97 -14.40
CA GLN A 64 4.18 -11.24 -13.77
C GLN A 64 5.53 -11.12 -13.06
N THR A 65 6.49 -10.42 -13.65
CA THR A 65 7.81 -10.20 -13.05
C THR A 65 7.70 -9.38 -11.76
N ILE A 66 6.90 -8.31 -11.76
CA ILE A 66 6.63 -7.49 -10.56
C ILE A 66 6.02 -8.37 -9.46
N GLY A 67 5.00 -9.17 -9.79
CA GLY A 67 4.37 -10.08 -8.85
C GLY A 67 5.35 -11.11 -8.24
N ARG A 68 6.28 -11.64 -9.06
CA ARG A 68 7.32 -12.55 -8.60
C ARG A 68 8.32 -11.88 -7.66
N ILE A 69 8.79 -10.68 -8.01
CA ILE A 69 9.72 -9.89 -7.16
C ILE A 69 9.08 -9.65 -5.80
N ILE A 70 7.85 -9.16 -5.75
CA ILE A 70 7.13 -8.91 -4.50
C ILE A 70 7.02 -10.20 -3.67
N LYS A 71 6.62 -11.32 -4.26
CA LYS A 71 6.54 -12.61 -3.55
C LYS A 71 7.88 -13.05 -2.98
N GLN A 72 8.97 -12.86 -3.72
CA GLN A 72 10.32 -13.20 -3.25
C GLN A 72 10.73 -12.34 -2.04
N HIS A 73 10.46 -11.04 -2.06
CA HIS A 73 10.76 -10.17 -0.93
C HIS A 73 9.90 -10.49 0.30
N LEU A 74 8.61 -10.76 0.12
CA LEU A 74 7.73 -11.18 1.21
C LEU A 74 8.18 -12.50 1.83
N ALA A 75 8.59 -13.47 1.02
CA ALA A 75 9.11 -14.75 1.51
C ALA A 75 10.39 -14.58 2.37
N ARG A 76 11.27 -13.63 2.02
CA ARG A 76 12.48 -13.34 2.80
C ARG A 76 12.20 -12.87 4.22
N ILE A 77 11.05 -12.21 4.43
CA ILE A 77 10.59 -11.76 5.75
C ILE A 77 9.59 -12.72 6.39
N GLY A 78 9.53 -13.98 5.92
CA GLY A 78 8.68 -15.02 6.48
C GLY A 78 7.23 -15.00 6.03
N ILE A 79 6.85 -14.11 5.12
CA ILE A 79 5.48 -14.02 4.59
C ILE A 79 5.40 -14.85 3.31
N SER A 80 5.01 -16.13 3.45
CA SER A 80 4.88 -17.06 2.33
C SER A 80 3.51 -17.74 2.35
N HIS A 81 2.57 -17.22 1.55
CA HIS A 81 1.25 -17.82 1.38
C HIS A 81 0.81 -17.70 -0.07
N PRO A 82 0.19 -18.74 -0.68
CA PRO A 82 -0.19 -18.74 -2.10
C PRO A 82 -1.09 -17.57 -2.53
N LYS A 83 -2.00 -17.14 -1.64
CA LYS A 83 -2.95 -16.06 -1.91
C LYS A 83 -2.35 -14.66 -1.74
N ILE A 84 -1.16 -14.51 -1.16
CA ILE A 84 -0.53 -13.21 -0.99
C ILE A 84 0.10 -12.75 -2.31
N SER A 85 -0.19 -11.51 -2.68
CA SER A 85 0.23 -10.91 -3.95
C SER A 85 0.43 -9.39 -3.78
N ALA A 86 0.87 -8.71 -4.84
CA ALA A 86 0.90 -7.25 -4.89
C ALA A 86 -0.46 -6.61 -4.54
N HIS A 87 -1.55 -7.29 -4.88
CA HIS A 87 -2.91 -6.84 -4.53
C HIS A 87 -3.15 -6.88 -3.02
N SER A 88 -2.60 -7.86 -2.32
CA SER A 88 -2.70 -7.95 -0.86
C SER A 88 -2.00 -6.79 -0.16
N LEU A 89 -0.82 -6.36 -0.66
CA LEU A 89 -0.14 -5.14 -0.17
C LEU A 89 -1.01 -3.89 -0.36
N ARG A 90 -1.66 -3.79 -1.52
CA ARG A 90 -2.58 -2.69 -1.80
C ARG A 90 -3.78 -2.71 -0.84
N HIS A 91 -4.34 -3.89 -0.54
CA HIS A 91 -5.41 -4.02 0.45
C HIS A 91 -4.95 -3.62 1.85
N THR A 92 -3.76 -4.05 2.26
CA THR A 92 -3.16 -3.67 3.54
C THR A 92 -2.98 -2.15 3.63
N PHE A 93 -2.48 -1.51 2.59
CA PHE A 93 -2.35 -0.06 2.53
C PHE A 93 -3.71 0.64 2.74
N GLY A 94 -4.76 0.22 1.99
CA GLY A 94 -6.09 0.78 2.16
C GLY A 94 -6.66 0.60 3.57
N ALA A 95 -6.46 -0.57 4.18
CA ALA A 95 -6.90 -0.83 5.55
C ALA A 95 -6.16 0.06 6.57
N LEU A 96 -4.85 0.23 6.42
CA LEU A 96 -4.05 1.13 7.28
C LEU A 96 -4.51 2.59 7.18
N MET A 97 -4.86 3.07 5.99
CA MET A 97 -5.38 4.43 5.82
C MET A 97 -6.71 4.64 6.56
N VAL A 98 -7.62 3.65 6.51
CA VAL A 98 -8.87 3.69 7.29
C VAL A 98 -8.58 3.69 8.80
N GLU A 99 -7.60 2.90 9.26
CA GLU A 99 -7.18 2.89 10.66
C GLU A 99 -6.62 4.25 11.13
N GLN A 100 -5.94 4.98 10.24
CA GLN A 100 -5.46 6.34 10.48
C GLN A 100 -6.57 7.40 10.42
N GLY A 101 -7.81 7.00 10.15
CA GLY A 101 -8.95 7.91 10.10
C GLY A 101 -9.06 8.73 8.81
N ILE A 102 -8.32 8.34 7.76
CA ILE A 102 -8.44 9.01 6.46
C ILE A 102 -9.81 8.70 5.87
N ASP A 103 -10.46 9.71 5.33
CA ASP A 103 -11.79 9.57 4.77
C ASP A 103 -11.81 8.70 3.50
N ILE A 104 -12.96 8.11 3.23
CA ILE A 104 -13.11 7.10 2.18
C ILE A 104 -12.91 7.67 0.78
N GLU A 105 -13.34 8.91 0.53
CA GLU A 105 -13.18 9.54 -0.77
C GLU A 105 -11.70 9.80 -1.06
N THR A 106 -10.96 10.30 -0.07
CA THR A 106 -9.51 10.45 -0.17
C THR A 106 -8.81 9.11 -0.44
N ILE A 107 -9.19 8.04 0.28
CA ILE A 107 -8.61 6.70 0.04
C ILE A 107 -8.92 6.21 -1.37
N LYS A 108 -10.16 6.38 -1.83
CA LYS A 108 -10.58 6.02 -3.18
C LYS A 108 -9.75 6.75 -4.24
N ASP A 109 -9.56 8.05 -4.07
CA ASP A 109 -8.78 8.88 -5.00
C ASP A 109 -7.31 8.46 -5.01
N MET A 110 -6.68 8.32 -3.84
CA MET A 110 -5.29 7.87 -3.71
C MET A 110 -5.07 6.48 -4.29
N MET A 111 -6.04 5.59 -4.16
CA MET A 111 -5.95 4.24 -4.71
C MET A 111 -6.40 4.15 -6.17
N GLY A 112 -6.98 5.19 -6.72
CA GLY A 112 -7.47 5.19 -8.09
C GLY A 112 -8.60 4.20 -8.35
N HIS A 113 -9.48 4.03 -7.38
CA HIS A 113 -10.63 3.16 -7.53
C HIS A 113 -11.76 3.90 -8.26
N SER A 114 -12.23 3.32 -9.35
CA SER A 114 -13.44 3.78 -10.05
C SER A 114 -14.73 3.43 -9.30
N ASP A 115 -14.67 2.46 -8.37
CA ASP A 115 -15.82 1.95 -7.63
C ASP A 115 -15.56 1.97 -6.11
N THR A 116 -16.54 2.49 -5.35
CA THR A 116 -16.54 2.52 -3.88
C THR A 116 -16.67 1.15 -3.22
N LYS A 117 -17.13 0.11 -3.95
CA LYS A 117 -17.26 -1.25 -3.41
C LYS A 117 -15.93 -1.79 -2.89
N THR A 118 -14.85 -1.53 -3.61
CA THR A 118 -13.51 -1.97 -3.17
C THR A 118 -13.06 -1.22 -1.92
N THR A 119 -13.44 0.05 -1.78
CA THR A 119 -13.08 0.86 -0.61
C THR A 119 -13.87 0.43 0.64
N ARG A 120 -15.12 -0.01 0.48
CA ARG A 120 -15.92 -0.59 1.59
C ARG A 120 -15.27 -1.81 2.22
N LEU A 121 -14.63 -2.66 1.42
CA LEU A 121 -13.89 -3.81 1.93
C LEU A 121 -12.81 -3.40 2.96
N TYR A 122 -12.13 -2.28 2.73
CA TYR A 122 -11.12 -1.78 3.68
C TYR A 122 -11.72 -1.31 5.00
N ILE A 123 -12.92 -0.73 4.95
CA ILE A 123 -13.64 -0.32 6.18
C ILE A 123 -14.00 -1.56 7.00
N GLU A 124 -14.55 -2.57 6.35
CA GLU A 124 -14.93 -3.83 7.02
C GLU A 124 -13.69 -4.51 7.63
N MET A 125 -12.58 -4.56 6.90
CA MET A 125 -11.30 -5.10 7.41
C MET A 125 -10.76 -4.30 8.61
N ALA A 126 -10.78 -2.98 8.54
CA ALA A 126 -10.33 -2.12 9.64
C ALA A 126 -11.26 -2.23 10.86
N GLN A 127 -12.57 -2.31 10.65
CA GLN A 127 -13.54 -2.52 11.74
C GLN A 127 -13.33 -3.87 12.43
N GLN A 128 -13.16 -4.96 11.67
CA GLN A 128 -12.87 -6.27 12.22
C GLN A 128 -11.58 -6.26 13.05
N ARG A 129 -10.54 -5.59 12.57
CA ARG A 129 -9.28 -5.46 13.27
C ARG A 129 -9.43 -4.69 14.59
N ARG A 130 -10.17 -3.58 14.59
CA ARG A 130 -10.49 -2.82 15.82
C ARG A 130 -11.24 -3.68 16.85
N LEU A 131 -12.23 -4.46 16.41
CA LEU A 131 -12.97 -5.36 17.29
C LEU A 131 -12.07 -6.43 17.91
N LEU A 132 -11.09 -6.95 17.20
CA LEU A 132 -10.14 -7.93 17.72
C LEU A 132 -9.16 -7.32 18.75
N HIS A 133 -8.71 -6.09 18.53
CA HIS A 133 -7.70 -5.45 19.38
C HIS A 133 -8.30 -4.58 20.50
N HIS A 134 -9.54 -4.14 20.37
CA HIS A 134 -10.23 -3.25 21.31
C HIS A 134 -11.64 -3.76 21.61
N SER A 135 -11.78 -5.07 21.82
CA SER A 135 -13.09 -5.63 22.19
C SER A 135 -13.55 -5.04 23.52
N PRO A 136 -14.73 -4.42 23.60
CA PRO A 136 -15.27 -3.91 24.86
C PRO A 136 -15.34 -4.98 25.95
N SER A 137 -15.53 -6.25 25.57
CA SER A 137 -15.55 -7.37 26.51
C SER A 137 -14.20 -7.62 27.17
N MET A 138 -13.08 -7.41 26.45
CA MET A 138 -11.74 -7.51 27.02
C MET A 138 -11.48 -6.36 27.99
N THR A 139 -11.79 -5.14 27.59
CA THR A 139 -11.61 -3.93 28.44
C THR A 139 -12.46 -4.00 29.71
N ILE A 140 -13.71 -4.45 29.61
CA ILE A 140 -14.60 -4.63 30.77
C ILE A 140 -14.10 -5.77 31.66
N GLY A 141 -13.65 -6.89 31.08
CA GLY A 141 -13.06 -8.01 31.81
C GLY A 141 -11.83 -7.58 32.60
N ASP A 142 -10.92 -6.85 32.01
CA ASP A 142 -9.72 -6.34 32.66
C ASP A 142 -10.06 -5.33 33.76
N ALA A 143 -11.05 -4.45 33.55
CA ALA A 143 -11.53 -3.51 34.57
C ALA A 143 -12.15 -4.21 35.79
N ILE A 144 -12.93 -5.27 35.59
CA ILE A 144 -13.52 -6.07 36.67
C ILE A 144 -12.43 -6.81 37.43
N LEU A 145 -11.46 -7.40 36.75
CA LEU A 145 -10.36 -8.14 37.41
C LEU A 145 -9.41 -7.20 38.16
N SER A 146 -9.15 -5.98 37.62
CA SER A 146 -8.31 -4.97 38.27
C SER A 146 -8.98 -4.31 39.48
N SER A 147 -10.32 -4.26 39.56
CA SER A 147 -11.08 -3.70 40.64
C SER A 147 -11.21 -4.63 41.86
N GLY A 148 -10.58 -5.80 41.87
CA GLY A 148 -10.41 -6.64 43.04
C GLY A 148 -11.66 -7.38 43.50
N GLY A 149 -12.64 -7.60 42.64
CA GLY A 149 -13.79 -8.45 42.92
C GLY A 149 -13.38 -9.92 43.03
N LYS A 150 -13.13 -10.41 44.27
CA LYS A 150 -13.01 -11.86 44.50
C LYS A 150 -14.32 -12.52 44.09
N PRO A 151 -14.31 -13.62 43.36
CA PRO A 151 -15.52 -14.37 43.09
C PRO A 151 -16.06 -14.90 44.41
N HIS A 152 -17.27 -14.53 44.78
CA HIS A 152 -17.99 -15.20 45.85
C HIS A 152 -18.18 -16.67 45.47
N ARG A 153 -17.65 -17.53 46.30
CA ARG A 153 -17.92 -18.98 46.29
C ARG A 153 -19.38 -19.27 46.61
#